data_cfbaf28dfc06c76156fa2b223bc5382e
#
_entry.id   cfbaf28dfc06c76156fa2b223bc5382e
#
_cell.length_a   1.000
_cell.length_b   1.000
_cell.length_c   1.000
_cell.angle_alpha   90.00
_cell.angle_beta   90.00
_cell.angle_gamma   90.00
#
_symmetry.space_group_name_H-M   'P 1'
#
loop_
_entity.id
_entity.type
_entity.pdbx_description
1 polymer ?
#
loop_
_entity_poly.entity_id
_entity_poly.type
_entity_poly.pdbx_seq_one_letter_code
_entity_poly.pdbx_strand_id
1 'polypeptide(L)'
;YVLRRLSEGGEIIIEGRVKRHSDFTEIAGPRIIADREGDIIPVYDLPDGLNRKLMYDAASAVLGSVRIESYVSGDIAKKFGLVPLAAALKEIHFPSSVSAAESAIRSVATENLAYTLGIYKLLKSGTDKRARAYPDNRAALADAATTLPFRLTADQHRAVTEIFRRLMSDERMNVLLQGDVGSGKTIVAFLAAYYV
;
A
#
# COMPACT_ATOMS: atom_id res chain seq x y z
N TYR A 1 -5.77 -23.95 -30.90
CA TYR A 1 -4.80 -24.02 -29.79
C TYR A 1 -5.43 -24.65 -28.53
N VAL A 2 -6.73 -24.43 -28.27
CA VAL A 2 -7.46 -24.98 -27.10
C VAL A 2 -7.64 -26.50 -27.22
N LEU A 3 -7.97 -26.99 -28.39
CA LEU A 3 -8.25 -28.40 -28.63
C LEU A 3 -7.10 -29.39 -28.32
N ARG A 4 -5.85 -28.93 -28.32
CA ARG A 4 -4.67 -29.76 -27.97
C ARG A 4 -4.51 -30.02 -26.47
N ARG A 5 -5.26 -29.32 -25.62
CA ARG A 5 -5.23 -29.45 -24.16
C ARG A 5 -6.41 -30.21 -23.58
N LEU A 6 -7.38 -30.59 -24.45
CA LEU A 6 -8.55 -31.31 -24.03
C LEU A 6 -8.27 -32.81 -24.21
N SER A 7 -8.39 -33.57 -23.14
CA SER A 7 -8.49 -35.04 -23.19
C SER A 7 -9.95 -35.43 -23.04
N GLU A 8 -10.37 -36.46 -23.79
CA GLU A 8 -11.72 -37.01 -23.69
C GLU A 8 -11.96 -37.50 -22.25
N GLY A 9 -13.06 -37.05 -21.61
CA GLY A 9 -13.38 -37.35 -20.22
C GLY A 9 -12.63 -36.51 -19.17
N GLY A 10 -11.80 -35.52 -19.58
CA GLY A 10 -11.13 -34.60 -18.66
C GLY A 10 -12.03 -33.43 -18.24
N GLU A 11 -11.91 -33.02 -16.99
CA GLU A 11 -12.56 -31.79 -16.47
C GLU A 11 -11.65 -30.58 -16.63
N ILE A 12 -12.22 -29.47 -17.04
CA ILE A 12 -11.51 -28.20 -17.18
C ILE A 12 -12.38 -27.06 -16.64
N ILE A 13 -11.74 -26.02 -16.10
CA ILE A 13 -12.42 -24.80 -15.71
C ILE A 13 -12.13 -23.71 -16.75
N ILE A 14 -13.21 -23.21 -17.33
CA ILE A 14 -13.13 -22.16 -18.34
C ILE A 14 -13.83 -20.89 -17.87
N GLU A 15 -13.22 -19.76 -18.16
CA GLU A 15 -13.78 -18.43 -18.00
C GLU A 15 -14.17 -17.87 -19.37
N GLY A 16 -15.34 -17.25 -19.47
CA GLY A 16 -15.77 -16.61 -20.71
C GLY A 16 -17.13 -15.93 -20.54
N ARG A 17 -17.52 -15.17 -21.56
CA ARG A 17 -18.84 -14.52 -21.56
C ARG A 17 -19.90 -15.52 -22.01
N VAL A 18 -20.82 -15.85 -21.11
CA VAL A 18 -21.95 -16.74 -21.43
C VAL A 18 -22.96 -16.01 -22.30
N LYS A 19 -23.25 -16.55 -23.48
CA LYS A 19 -24.35 -16.14 -24.36
C LYS A 19 -25.37 -17.27 -24.44
N ARG A 20 -26.63 -16.98 -24.13
CA ARG A 20 -27.74 -17.91 -24.23
C ARG A 20 -28.47 -17.70 -25.53
N HIS A 21 -28.62 -18.73 -26.31
CA HIS A 21 -29.47 -18.82 -27.48
C HIS A 21 -30.71 -19.67 -27.14
N SER A 22 -31.71 -19.73 -28.04
CA SER A 22 -32.93 -20.56 -27.83
C SER A 22 -32.62 -22.04 -27.62
N ASP A 23 -31.64 -22.55 -28.34
CA ASP A 23 -31.39 -24.00 -28.44
C ASP A 23 -30.04 -24.43 -27.85
N PHE A 24 -29.16 -23.48 -27.52
CA PHE A 24 -27.83 -23.78 -26.95
C PHE A 24 -27.26 -22.62 -26.13
N THR A 25 -26.26 -22.92 -25.34
CA THR A 25 -25.48 -21.91 -24.60
C THR A 25 -24.05 -21.90 -25.13
N GLU A 26 -23.56 -20.72 -25.46
CA GLU A 26 -22.20 -20.45 -25.96
C GLU A 26 -21.38 -19.73 -24.89
N ILE A 27 -20.11 -20.09 -24.77
CA ILE A 27 -19.13 -19.34 -24.02
C ILE A 27 -18.21 -18.60 -25.02
N ALA A 28 -18.39 -17.32 -25.15
CA ALA A 28 -17.62 -16.48 -26.08
C ALA A 28 -16.26 -16.09 -25.45
N GLY A 29 -15.16 -16.28 -26.21
CA GLY A 29 -13.80 -16.02 -25.79
C GLY A 29 -13.33 -16.88 -24.61
N PRO A 30 -13.49 -18.22 -24.69
CA PRO A 30 -13.18 -19.10 -23.58
C PRO A 30 -11.69 -19.11 -23.28
N ARG A 31 -11.34 -19.02 -21.99
CA ARG A 31 -9.96 -19.19 -21.47
C ARG A 31 -9.96 -20.35 -20.48
N ILE A 32 -9.03 -21.27 -20.63
CA ILE A 32 -8.79 -22.30 -19.61
C ILE A 32 -8.04 -21.64 -18.47
N ILE A 33 -8.63 -21.65 -17.28
CA ILE A 33 -8.08 -21.00 -16.08
C ILE A 33 -7.52 -21.99 -15.06
N ALA A 34 -8.07 -23.19 -14.99
CA ALA A 34 -7.58 -24.26 -14.13
C ALA A 34 -7.80 -25.61 -14.79
N ASP A 35 -6.98 -26.57 -14.40
CA ASP A 35 -7.12 -27.98 -14.85
C ASP A 35 -7.92 -28.83 -13.84
N ARG A 36 -8.22 -28.28 -12.65
CA ARG A 36 -8.97 -28.92 -11.57
C ARG A 36 -9.89 -27.96 -10.85
N GLU A 37 -11.04 -28.46 -10.41
CA GLU A 37 -11.93 -27.69 -9.54
C GLU A 37 -11.26 -27.40 -8.18
N GLY A 38 -11.39 -26.17 -7.70
CA GLY A 38 -10.80 -25.72 -6.43
C GLY A 38 -9.38 -25.16 -6.54
N ASP A 39 -8.74 -25.19 -7.71
CA ASP A 39 -7.44 -24.55 -7.90
C ASP A 39 -7.56 -23.02 -7.72
N ILE A 40 -6.73 -22.48 -6.84
CA ILE A 40 -6.60 -21.03 -6.65
C ILE A 40 -5.49 -20.54 -7.56
N ILE A 41 -5.85 -19.65 -8.48
CA ILE A 41 -4.93 -19.19 -9.52
C ILE A 41 -4.65 -17.72 -9.32
N PRO A 42 -3.37 -17.30 -9.20
CA PRO A 42 -3.01 -15.90 -9.11
C PRO A 42 -3.33 -15.18 -10.43
N VAL A 43 -3.92 -14.00 -10.30
CA VAL A 43 -4.19 -13.10 -11.43
C VAL A 43 -3.07 -12.06 -11.49
N TYR A 44 -2.37 -12.03 -12.62
CA TYR A 44 -1.31 -11.05 -12.88
C TYR A 44 -1.81 -10.00 -13.85
N ASP A 45 -1.55 -8.75 -13.51
CA ASP A 45 -1.65 -7.62 -14.46
C ASP A 45 -0.36 -7.57 -15.28
N LEU A 46 -0.41 -8.13 -16.48
CA LEU A 46 0.76 -8.33 -17.33
C LEU A 46 0.71 -7.39 -18.53
N PRO A 47 1.83 -6.76 -18.89
CA PRO A 47 1.94 -6.01 -20.13
C PRO A 47 1.79 -6.93 -21.35
N ASP A 48 1.48 -6.33 -22.49
CA ASP A 48 1.32 -7.02 -23.77
C ASP A 48 2.57 -7.87 -24.12
N GLY A 49 2.33 -9.09 -24.58
CA GLY A 49 3.36 -10.04 -24.94
C GLY A 49 3.82 -10.98 -23.82
N LEU A 50 3.46 -10.73 -22.58
CA LEU A 50 3.66 -11.66 -21.48
C LEU A 50 2.39 -12.49 -21.23
N ASN A 51 2.58 -13.74 -20.84
CA ASN A 51 1.47 -14.62 -20.51
C ASN A 51 1.63 -15.22 -19.11
N ARG A 52 0.52 -15.68 -18.54
CA ARG A 52 0.49 -16.24 -17.18
C ARG A 52 1.46 -17.41 -17.01
N LYS A 53 1.56 -18.28 -18.03
CA LYS A 53 2.44 -19.46 -17.97
C LYS A 53 3.90 -19.03 -17.80
N LEU A 54 4.36 -18.04 -18.54
CA LEU A 54 5.72 -17.51 -18.41
C LEU A 54 5.98 -16.96 -17.01
N MET A 55 5.02 -16.20 -16.45
CA MET A 55 5.14 -15.69 -15.08
C MET A 55 5.17 -16.81 -14.04
N TYR A 56 4.33 -17.82 -14.20
CA TYR A 56 4.29 -18.99 -13.33
C TYR A 56 5.62 -19.77 -13.37
N ASP A 57 6.13 -20.05 -14.56
CA ASP A 57 7.39 -20.78 -14.74
C ASP A 57 8.57 -19.97 -14.19
N ALA A 58 8.60 -18.66 -14.42
CA ALA A 58 9.63 -17.76 -13.89
C ALA A 58 9.59 -17.68 -12.36
N ALA A 59 8.39 -17.48 -11.76
CA ALA A 59 8.22 -17.46 -10.31
C ALA A 59 8.66 -18.78 -9.67
N SER A 60 8.28 -19.91 -10.27
CA SER A 60 8.67 -21.24 -9.79
C SER A 60 10.20 -21.43 -9.80
N ALA A 61 10.86 -21.05 -10.89
CA ALA A 61 12.31 -21.16 -11.02
C ALA A 61 13.05 -20.28 -10.02
N VAL A 62 12.63 -19.01 -9.89
CA VAL A 62 13.28 -18.05 -9.00
C VAL A 62 13.09 -18.41 -7.54
N LEU A 63 11.85 -18.67 -7.10
CA LEU A 63 11.54 -18.97 -5.70
C LEU A 63 12.15 -20.29 -5.22
N GLY A 64 12.50 -21.19 -6.16
CA GLY A 64 13.22 -22.43 -5.85
C GLY A 64 14.74 -22.28 -5.72
N SER A 65 15.32 -21.19 -6.26
CA SER A 65 16.78 -21.04 -6.40
C SER A 65 17.38 -19.87 -5.59
N VAL A 66 16.59 -18.90 -5.18
CA VAL A 66 17.08 -17.67 -4.53
C VAL A 66 16.84 -17.72 -3.03
N ARG A 67 17.89 -17.36 -2.26
CA ARG A 67 17.76 -17.11 -0.82
C ARG A 67 17.10 -15.75 -0.62
N ILE A 68 15.94 -15.76 0.04
CA ILE A 68 15.16 -14.56 0.32
C ILE A 68 15.30 -14.24 1.80
N GLU A 69 15.82 -13.04 2.08
CA GLU A 69 16.01 -12.53 3.44
C GLU A 69 14.92 -11.51 3.78
N SER A 70 14.44 -11.55 5.02
CA SER A 70 13.43 -10.63 5.55
C SER A 70 14.09 -9.39 6.15
N TYR A 71 13.50 -8.23 5.95
CA TYR A 71 13.86 -6.98 6.63
C TYR A 71 13.25 -6.89 8.03
N VAL A 72 12.23 -7.70 8.29
CA VAL A 72 11.54 -7.78 9.59
C VAL A 72 12.23 -8.81 10.46
N SER A 73 12.62 -8.44 11.68
CA SER A 73 13.21 -9.39 12.63
C SER A 73 12.23 -10.50 13.01
N GLY A 74 12.76 -11.69 13.33
CA GLY A 74 11.95 -12.84 13.71
C GLY A 74 11.03 -12.59 14.91
N ASP A 75 11.43 -11.74 15.86
CA ASP A 75 10.60 -11.38 17.02
C ASP A 75 9.41 -10.50 16.62
N ILE A 76 9.61 -9.56 15.70
CA ILE A 76 8.56 -8.74 15.15
C ILE A 76 7.59 -9.61 14.32
N ALA A 77 8.14 -10.48 13.47
CA ALA A 77 7.35 -11.41 12.67
C ALA A 77 6.43 -12.27 13.55
N LYS A 78 6.96 -12.85 14.62
CA LYS A 78 6.19 -13.63 15.61
C LYS A 78 5.12 -12.79 16.30
N LYS A 79 5.49 -11.59 16.77
CA LYS A 79 4.55 -10.69 17.46
C LYS A 79 3.33 -10.32 16.62
N PHE A 80 3.51 -10.16 15.31
CA PHE A 80 2.46 -9.78 14.38
C PHE A 80 1.89 -10.94 13.56
N GLY A 81 2.29 -12.17 13.85
CA GLY A 81 1.81 -13.38 13.17
C GLY A 81 2.12 -13.38 11.67
N LEU A 82 3.28 -12.86 11.28
CA LEU A 82 3.68 -12.79 9.87
C LEU A 82 4.24 -14.14 9.40
N VAL A 83 3.88 -14.48 8.17
CA VAL A 83 4.47 -15.62 7.46
C VAL A 83 5.90 -15.24 7.04
N PRO A 84 6.90 -16.12 7.17
CA PRO A 84 8.26 -15.86 6.67
C PRO A 84 8.25 -15.44 5.20
N LEU A 85 9.03 -14.40 4.83
CA LEU A 85 8.95 -13.76 3.51
C LEU A 85 9.06 -14.75 2.34
N ALA A 86 9.99 -15.71 2.42
CA ALA A 86 10.13 -16.72 1.37
C ALA A 86 8.87 -17.60 1.22
N ALA A 87 8.24 -17.99 2.33
CA ALA A 87 7.00 -18.75 2.32
C ALA A 87 5.83 -17.89 1.84
N ALA A 88 5.77 -16.62 2.26
CA ALA A 88 4.74 -15.69 1.82
C ALA A 88 4.80 -15.44 0.31
N LEU A 89 5.99 -15.23 -0.26
CA LEU A 89 6.15 -15.08 -1.71
C LEU A 89 5.72 -16.34 -2.46
N LYS A 90 6.03 -17.52 -1.91
CA LYS A 90 5.56 -18.79 -2.49
C LYS A 90 4.03 -18.88 -2.46
N GLU A 91 3.38 -18.56 -1.35
CA GLU A 91 1.92 -18.60 -1.23
C GLU A 91 1.20 -17.56 -2.10
N ILE A 92 1.82 -16.42 -2.41
CA ILE A 92 1.24 -15.44 -3.36
C ILE A 92 1.21 -16.00 -4.79
N HIS A 93 2.25 -16.73 -5.19
CA HIS A 93 2.36 -17.25 -6.55
C HIS A 93 1.74 -18.64 -6.70
N PHE A 94 1.72 -19.43 -5.64
CA PHE A 94 1.24 -20.83 -5.60
C PHE A 94 0.37 -21.04 -4.36
N PRO A 95 -0.79 -20.38 -4.29
CA PRO A 95 -1.62 -20.38 -3.08
C PRO A 95 -2.18 -21.78 -2.76
N SER A 96 -1.96 -22.19 -1.51
CA SER A 96 -2.54 -23.44 -0.97
C SER A 96 -4.00 -23.27 -0.53
N SER A 97 -4.37 -22.03 -0.14
CA SER A 97 -5.74 -21.62 0.21
C SER A 97 -5.90 -20.10 0.10
N VAL A 98 -7.14 -19.62 0.03
CA VAL A 98 -7.43 -18.17 0.03
C VAL A 98 -6.90 -17.51 1.31
N SER A 99 -7.11 -18.14 2.47
CA SER A 99 -6.64 -17.62 3.75
C SER A 99 -5.10 -17.58 3.83
N ALA A 100 -4.40 -18.58 3.27
CA ALA A 100 -2.94 -18.57 3.20
C ALA A 100 -2.44 -17.44 2.30
N ALA A 101 -3.07 -17.23 1.14
CA ALA A 101 -2.75 -16.15 0.22
C ALA A 101 -2.95 -14.77 0.87
N GLU A 102 -4.07 -14.54 1.58
CA GLU A 102 -4.35 -13.30 2.31
C GLU A 102 -3.30 -13.02 3.40
N SER A 103 -2.92 -14.05 4.16
CA SER A 103 -1.88 -13.94 5.18
C SER A 103 -0.51 -13.64 4.58
N ALA A 104 -0.21 -14.24 3.43
CA ALA A 104 1.00 -13.98 2.67
C ALA A 104 1.06 -12.55 2.12
N ILE A 105 -0.03 -12.07 1.51
CA ILE A 105 -0.15 -10.68 1.02
C ILE A 105 0.09 -9.69 2.15
N ARG A 106 -0.52 -9.91 3.33
CA ARG A 106 -0.32 -9.06 4.51
C ARG A 106 1.14 -9.04 4.96
N SER A 107 1.80 -10.20 4.95
CA SER A 107 3.20 -10.32 5.34
C SER A 107 4.12 -9.58 4.38
N VAL A 108 3.94 -9.73 3.07
CA VAL A 108 4.73 -9.01 2.05
C VAL A 108 4.47 -7.50 2.11
N ALA A 109 3.22 -7.07 2.32
CA ALA A 109 2.91 -5.66 2.50
C ALA A 109 3.60 -5.07 3.74
N THR A 110 3.67 -5.84 4.84
CA THR A 110 4.39 -5.44 6.07
C THR A 110 5.89 -5.33 5.83
N GLU A 111 6.50 -6.26 5.09
CA GLU A 111 7.92 -6.21 4.68
C GLU A 111 8.22 -4.94 3.89
N ASN A 112 7.41 -4.63 2.87
CA ASN A 112 7.57 -3.44 2.04
C ASN A 112 7.44 -2.15 2.87
N LEU A 113 6.50 -2.11 3.80
CA LEU A 113 6.31 -0.97 4.70
C LEU A 113 7.51 -0.82 5.65
N ALA A 114 7.98 -1.92 6.24
CA ALA A 114 9.15 -1.91 7.12
C ALA A 114 10.41 -1.42 6.41
N TYR A 115 10.64 -1.88 5.17
CA TYR A 115 11.73 -1.41 4.32
C TYR A 115 11.64 0.08 4.03
N THR A 116 10.49 0.55 3.58
CA THR A 116 10.24 1.96 3.25
C THR A 116 10.43 2.86 4.46
N LEU A 117 9.86 2.50 5.61
CA LEU A 117 10.00 3.25 6.86
C LEU A 117 11.44 3.21 7.38
N GLY A 118 12.14 2.08 7.22
CA GLY A 118 13.55 1.93 7.57
C GLY A 118 14.43 2.90 6.79
N ILE A 119 14.29 2.92 5.45
CA ILE A 119 15.02 3.86 4.59
C ILE A 119 14.69 5.31 4.96
N TYR A 120 13.41 5.64 5.11
CA TYR A 120 12.99 6.99 5.50
C TYR A 120 13.62 7.42 6.83
N LYS A 121 13.65 6.53 7.82
CA LYS A 121 14.26 6.79 9.12
C LYS A 121 15.78 7.00 9.02
N LEU A 122 16.47 6.20 8.21
CA LEU A 122 17.90 6.34 7.95
C LEU A 122 18.22 7.67 7.27
N LEU A 123 17.50 8.03 6.21
CA LEU A 123 17.68 9.30 5.51
C LEU A 123 17.42 10.50 6.43
N LYS A 124 16.44 10.40 7.32
CA LYS A 124 16.10 11.47 8.28
C LYS A 124 17.10 11.56 9.44
N SER A 125 17.75 10.48 9.82
CA SER A 125 18.71 10.46 10.94
C SER A 125 19.99 11.27 10.66
N GLY A 126 20.35 11.44 9.38
CA GLY A 126 21.52 12.25 8.94
C GLY A 126 21.26 13.74 8.79
N THR A 127 20.02 14.22 8.95
CA THR A 127 19.72 15.64 8.85
C THR A 127 19.88 16.31 10.22
N ASP A 128 20.58 17.44 10.27
CA ASP A 128 20.66 18.28 11.47
C ASP A 128 19.23 18.64 11.92
N LYS A 129 18.90 18.24 13.14
CA LYS A 129 17.57 18.46 13.72
C LYS A 129 17.40 19.87 14.27
N ARG A 130 18.49 20.66 14.32
CA ARG A 130 18.45 22.02 14.84
C ARG A 130 17.87 22.98 13.83
N ALA A 131 17.03 23.86 14.30
CA ALA A 131 16.47 24.97 13.56
C ALA A 131 16.49 26.23 14.42
N ARG A 132 16.33 27.37 13.81
CA ARG A 132 16.13 28.62 14.54
C ARG A 132 14.75 28.58 15.20
N ALA A 133 14.70 28.69 16.52
CA ALA A 133 13.45 28.94 17.22
C ALA A 133 12.94 30.36 16.90
N TYR A 134 11.67 30.45 16.57
CA TYR A 134 11.03 31.75 16.40
C TYR A 134 10.60 32.30 17.77
N PRO A 135 10.68 33.65 18.00
CA PRO A 135 10.25 34.25 19.25
C PRO A 135 8.76 34.05 19.49
N ASP A 136 8.35 34.06 20.76
CA ASP A 136 6.92 33.96 21.10
C ASP A 136 6.16 35.21 20.65
N ASN A 137 5.43 35.08 19.56
CA ASN A 137 4.62 36.15 18.97
C ASN A 137 3.12 35.77 18.95
N ARG A 138 2.65 35.03 19.96
CA ARG A 138 1.26 34.57 20.05
C ARG A 138 0.25 35.72 20.12
N ALA A 139 0.64 36.89 20.66
CA ALA A 139 -0.22 38.04 20.69
C ALA A 139 -0.54 38.57 19.28
N ALA A 140 0.49 38.76 18.44
CA ALA A 140 0.29 39.20 17.05
C ALA A 140 -0.53 38.20 16.25
N LEU A 141 -0.40 36.91 16.56
CA LEU A 141 -1.21 35.90 15.94
C LEU A 141 -2.68 35.95 16.37
N ALA A 142 -2.93 36.15 17.66
CA ALA A 142 -4.30 36.33 18.14
C ALA A 142 -4.97 37.52 17.44
N ASP A 143 -4.25 38.61 17.26
CA ASP A 143 -4.73 39.79 16.53
C ASP A 143 -5.01 39.43 15.05
N ALA A 144 -4.08 38.73 14.37
CA ALA A 144 -4.29 38.30 13.00
C ALA A 144 -5.51 37.37 12.88
N ALA A 145 -5.73 36.49 13.83
CA ALA A 145 -6.90 35.59 13.83
C ALA A 145 -8.22 36.37 14.01
N THR A 146 -8.20 37.51 14.72
CA THR A 146 -9.40 38.37 14.89
C THR A 146 -9.77 39.14 13.61
N THR A 147 -8.82 39.37 12.71
CA THR A 147 -9.07 40.04 11.42
C THR A 147 -9.72 39.13 10.36
N LEU A 148 -9.76 37.82 10.63
CA LEU A 148 -10.40 36.90 9.71
C LEU A 148 -11.92 37.13 9.68
N PRO A 149 -12.57 37.00 8.48
CA PRO A 149 -14.01 37.17 8.34
C PRO A 149 -14.83 36.00 8.90
N PHE A 150 -14.18 35.03 9.56
CA PHE A 150 -14.78 33.85 10.17
C PHE A 150 -13.97 33.41 11.40
N ARG A 151 -14.57 32.55 12.22
CA ARG A 151 -13.87 31.95 13.36
C ARG A 151 -13.23 30.62 12.97
N LEU A 152 -12.05 30.36 13.48
CA LEU A 152 -11.38 29.07 13.32
C LEU A 152 -12.19 27.97 14.00
N THR A 153 -12.27 26.80 13.38
CA THR A 153 -12.82 25.61 14.01
C THR A 153 -11.90 25.10 15.13
N ALA A 154 -12.44 24.27 16.01
CA ALA A 154 -11.63 23.67 17.08
C ALA A 154 -10.41 22.91 16.56
N ASP A 155 -10.55 22.20 15.44
CA ASP A 155 -9.48 21.45 14.80
C ASP A 155 -8.41 22.36 14.18
N GLN A 156 -8.82 23.41 13.50
CA GLN A 156 -7.91 24.44 12.97
C GLN A 156 -7.14 25.11 14.11
N HIS A 157 -7.82 25.44 15.20
CA HIS A 157 -7.17 26.04 16.38
C HIS A 157 -6.13 25.09 17.00
N ARG A 158 -6.46 23.80 17.13
CA ARG A 158 -5.50 22.80 17.62
C ARG A 158 -4.28 22.66 16.69
N ALA A 159 -4.52 22.61 15.37
CA ALA A 159 -3.45 22.52 14.39
C ALA A 159 -2.51 23.73 14.43
N VAL A 160 -3.07 24.93 14.49
CA VAL A 160 -2.33 26.20 14.64
C VAL A 160 -1.49 26.19 15.91
N THR A 161 -2.06 25.84 17.05
CA THR A 161 -1.37 25.79 18.34
C THR A 161 -0.19 24.80 18.32
N GLU A 162 -0.37 23.62 17.74
CA GLU A 162 0.71 22.62 17.63
C GLU A 162 1.84 23.10 16.71
N ILE A 163 1.51 23.72 15.56
CA ILE A 163 2.51 24.28 14.64
C ILE A 163 3.34 25.33 15.36
N PHE A 164 2.71 26.26 16.11
CA PHE A 164 3.44 27.31 16.83
C PHE A 164 4.32 26.78 17.95
N ARG A 165 3.81 25.80 18.70
CA ARG A 165 4.62 25.14 19.72
C ARG A 165 5.93 24.59 19.12
N ARG A 166 5.87 24.06 17.91
CA ARG A 166 7.04 23.54 17.18
C ARG A 166 7.92 24.62 16.60
N LEU A 167 7.34 25.71 16.08
CA LEU A 167 8.11 26.85 15.57
C LEU A 167 8.89 27.56 16.67
N MET A 168 8.40 27.56 17.91
CA MET A 168 9.11 28.09 19.08
C MET A 168 10.21 27.16 19.62
N SER A 169 10.29 25.91 19.14
CA SER A 169 11.37 25.01 19.52
C SER A 169 12.60 25.20 18.62
N ASP A 170 13.75 24.76 19.09
CA ASP A 170 14.99 24.72 18.32
C ASP A 170 15.10 23.48 17.42
N GLU A 171 14.02 22.71 17.32
CA GLU A 171 13.94 21.54 16.46
C GLU A 171 13.37 21.87 15.08
N ARG A 172 13.95 21.28 14.05
CA ARG A 172 13.43 21.40 12.68
C ARG A 172 12.03 20.83 12.58
N MET A 173 11.07 21.68 12.24
CA MET A 173 9.69 21.28 12.03
C MET A 173 9.48 20.62 10.67
N ASN A 174 8.89 19.43 10.68
CA ASN A 174 8.36 18.76 9.49
C ASN A 174 7.01 18.13 9.87
N VAL A 175 5.92 18.78 9.45
CA VAL A 175 4.56 18.42 9.84
C VAL A 175 3.69 18.29 8.61
N LEU A 176 2.93 17.21 8.52
CA LEU A 176 1.90 17.03 7.51
C LEU A 176 0.55 17.49 8.07
N LEU A 177 -0.02 18.53 7.45
CA LEU A 177 -1.38 18.97 7.73
C LEU A 177 -2.36 18.26 6.80
N GLN A 178 -3.17 17.36 7.35
CA GLN A 178 -4.14 16.56 6.59
C GLN A 178 -5.57 16.96 6.95
N GLY A 179 -6.46 16.91 5.97
CA GLY A 179 -7.88 17.18 6.11
C GLY A 179 -8.57 17.17 4.75
N ASP A 180 -9.90 17.15 4.73
CA ASP A 180 -10.70 17.12 3.51
C ASP A 180 -10.57 18.41 2.66
N VAL A 181 -11.00 18.33 1.41
CA VAL A 181 -11.12 19.52 0.55
C VAL A 181 -12.11 20.49 1.19
N GLY A 182 -11.73 21.78 1.29
CA GLY A 182 -12.57 22.78 1.96
C GLY A 182 -12.44 22.84 3.49
N SER A 183 -11.67 21.97 4.14
CA SER A 183 -11.45 22.01 5.61
C SER A 183 -10.67 23.23 6.12
N GLY A 184 -10.21 24.11 5.23
CA GLY A 184 -9.49 25.32 5.58
C GLY A 184 -8.03 25.13 5.92
N LYS A 185 -7.36 24.11 5.38
CA LYS A 185 -5.90 23.90 5.55
C LYS A 185 -5.07 25.12 5.17
N THR A 186 -5.50 25.85 4.15
CA THR A 186 -4.80 27.05 3.67
C THR A 186 -4.73 28.14 4.72
N ILE A 187 -5.78 28.34 5.54
CA ILE A 187 -5.74 29.36 6.58
C ILE A 187 -4.77 28.99 7.71
N VAL A 188 -4.67 27.70 8.05
CA VAL A 188 -3.69 27.22 9.02
C VAL A 188 -2.26 27.47 8.52
N ALA A 189 -2.00 27.16 7.24
CA ALA A 189 -0.71 27.43 6.61
C ALA A 189 -0.40 28.93 6.52
N PHE A 190 -1.40 29.76 6.20
CA PHE A 190 -1.27 31.22 6.16
C PHE A 190 -0.90 31.79 7.54
N LEU A 191 -1.59 31.39 8.60
CA LEU A 191 -1.27 31.81 9.95
C LEU A 191 0.14 31.37 10.37
N ALA A 192 0.57 30.17 9.99
CA ALA A 192 1.93 29.70 10.24
C ALA A 192 2.97 30.56 9.50
N ALA A 193 2.72 30.92 8.24
CA ALA A 193 3.60 31.79 7.46
C ALA A 193 3.61 33.24 7.99
N TYR A 194 2.48 33.73 8.49
CA TYR A 194 2.39 35.06 9.08
C TYR A 194 3.19 35.16 10.40
N TYR A 195 3.31 34.05 11.13
CA TYR A 195 4.06 34.00 12.38
C TYR A 195 5.59 34.06 12.16
N VAL A 196 6.11 33.54 11.05
CA VAL A 196 7.54 33.42 10.70
C VAL A 196 8.08 34.73 10.14
#